data_710101aa30503249ff9e7cc4a3847393
#
_entry.id   710101aa30503249ff9e7cc4a3847393
#
_cell.length_a   1.000
_cell.length_b   1.000
_cell.length_c   1.000
_cell.angle_alpha   90.00
_cell.angle_beta   90.00
_cell.angle_gamma   90.00
#
_symmetry.space_group_name_H-M   'P 1'
#
loop_
_entity.id
_entity.type
_entity.pdbx_description
1 polymer ?
#
loop_
_entity_poly.entity_id
_entity_poly.type
_entity_poly.pdbx_seq_one_letter_code
_entity_poly.pdbx_strand_id
1 'polypeptide(L)'
;MNGMEGNMFCFQCQEAAKGTGCILKGVCGKNAATARYMDLLLFVVRGVAVMADSLRRHHVEVREEVDGYVTDALFSTITNANFDDASILERVERGIRLRDMLKEDARIQGVELPEVDELEWEGTHDSFETKALEVGVLRETDADLRSLKELAVYGLKGMAAYHEHAMRLGFNDPEIHAFMQNVLAEVAFDRLNIEEWIQLVLRVGNVGVQVMALLDKANTSRYGNPEITKVNIGVGPRPGILISGHDLHDIEDLLKQTEGTGVDVYTHSEMLPAHYYPAFKKYKHFIGNYGNAWWKQREEFASFNGPVVFTTNCIVPPLENAPYKDRMFTSNSTGYPGCRHIKTGADGHKDYSEVIALARTCQPPVEIETGEIIGGFAHNQVLQLADAVVGAVKSGAIRKFVVMAGCDGRMKSREYYTDFARSLPEDTVILTAGCAKYKYNKLPLGDIAGIPRVLDAGQCNDSYSLALIALKLKEVFELDDINDLPIVYNIAWYEQKAVIVLLALLSLGVKNIHLGPTLPAFLSPNVVKVLSDTFGIGGITTVDNDLKRFGLV
;
A
#
# COMPACT_ATOMS: atom_id res chain seq x y z
N MET A 1 -19.20 16.07 -28.06
CA MET A 1 -18.81 15.30 -26.86
C MET A 1 -19.12 13.80 -27.00
N ASN A 2 -18.93 13.15 -28.13
CA ASN A 2 -19.36 11.75 -28.37
C ASN A 2 -18.27 10.90 -29.03
N GLY A 3 -17.04 10.89 -28.51
CA GLY A 3 -15.97 10.08 -29.11
C GLY A 3 -14.98 9.43 -28.15
N MET A 4 -15.08 9.69 -26.83
CA MET A 4 -14.06 9.26 -25.86
C MET A 4 -14.55 8.30 -24.75
N GLU A 5 -15.82 7.93 -24.73
CA GLU A 5 -16.31 6.92 -23.79
C GLU A 5 -15.81 5.54 -24.21
N GLY A 6 -14.87 4.97 -23.44
CA GLY A 6 -14.45 3.58 -23.57
C GLY A 6 -13.02 3.32 -24.05
N ASN A 7 -12.16 4.33 -24.21
CA ASN A 7 -10.77 4.12 -24.61
C ASN A 7 -9.80 4.35 -23.45
N MET A 8 -9.68 3.39 -22.55
CA MET A 8 -8.66 3.34 -21.50
C MET A 8 -7.98 1.97 -21.50
N PHE A 9 -6.81 1.89 -20.90
CA PHE A 9 -6.19 0.61 -20.54
C PHE A 9 -5.57 0.71 -19.14
N CYS A 10 -5.88 -0.23 -18.27
CA CYS A 10 -5.28 -0.31 -16.94
C CYS A 10 -5.24 -1.77 -16.46
N PHE A 11 -4.09 -2.24 -16.02
CA PHE A 11 -3.88 -3.61 -15.50
C PHE A 11 -3.07 -3.65 -14.20
N GLN A 12 -2.98 -2.49 -13.49
CA GLN A 12 -2.07 -2.33 -12.35
C GLN A 12 -2.47 -3.06 -11.07
N CYS A 13 -3.70 -3.63 -10.98
CA CYS A 13 -4.18 -4.30 -9.77
C CYS A 13 -4.66 -5.73 -10.05
N GLN A 14 -4.84 -6.50 -8.97
CA GLN A 14 -5.28 -7.89 -9.04
C GLN A 14 -6.69 -8.04 -9.65
N GLU A 15 -7.55 -7.05 -9.51
CA GLU A 15 -8.90 -7.06 -10.09
C GLU A 15 -8.95 -6.57 -11.55
N ALA A 16 -7.83 -6.51 -12.26
CA ALA A 16 -7.82 -6.18 -13.69
C ALA A 16 -8.82 -7.06 -14.46
N ALA A 17 -9.66 -6.43 -15.28
CA ALA A 17 -10.77 -7.10 -15.94
C ALA A 17 -10.29 -8.34 -16.73
N LYS A 18 -10.93 -9.48 -16.49
CA LYS A 18 -10.59 -10.80 -17.10
C LYS A 18 -9.12 -11.24 -16.90
N GLY A 19 -8.38 -10.64 -15.96
CA GLY A 19 -6.95 -10.90 -15.76
C GLY A 19 -6.07 -10.40 -16.90
N THR A 20 -6.55 -9.46 -17.74
CA THR A 20 -5.81 -8.89 -18.88
C THR A 20 -5.73 -7.38 -18.85
N GLY A 21 -6.77 -6.70 -18.38
CA GLY A 21 -6.81 -5.24 -18.26
C GLY A 21 -8.21 -4.65 -18.40
N CYS A 22 -8.42 -3.50 -17.80
CA CYS A 22 -9.65 -2.71 -17.89
C CYS A 22 -9.58 -1.81 -19.12
N ILE A 23 -10.56 -1.89 -20.04
CA ILE A 23 -10.57 -1.16 -21.31
C ILE A 23 -11.73 -0.16 -21.46
N LEU A 24 -12.80 -0.30 -20.65
CA LEU A 24 -13.97 0.59 -20.68
C LEU A 24 -14.10 1.40 -19.39
N LYS A 25 -13.97 0.72 -18.26
CA LYS A 25 -14.03 1.25 -16.91
C LYS A 25 -13.23 0.35 -15.99
N GLY A 26 -12.53 0.92 -15.02
CA GLY A 26 -11.83 0.15 -13.98
C GLY A 26 -12.82 -0.69 -13.17
N VAL A 27 -12.47 -1.95 -12.89
CA VAL A 27 -13.23 -2.79 -11.94
C VAL A 27 -13.26 -2.11 -10.56
N CYS A 28 -12.22 -1.36 -10.20
CA CYS A 28 -12.15 -0.52 -9.00
C CYS A 28 -13.16 0.64 -8.99
N GLY A 29 -13.76 0.97 -10.14
CA GLY A 29 -14.71 2.07 -10.31
C GLY A 29 -14.16 3.33 -10.98
N LYS A 30 -12.86 3.41 -11.30
CA LYS A 30 -12.30 4.54 -12.07
C LYS A 30 -12.93 4.61 -13.46
N ASN A 31 -13.29 5.82 -13.88
CA ASN A 31 -13.72 6.08 -15.25
C ASN A 31 -12.52 6.16 -16.20
N ALA A 32 -12.78 6.22 -17.50
CA ALA A 32 -11.75 6.25 -18.52
C ALA A 32 -10.94 7.57 -18.49
N ALA A 33 -11.57 8.71 -18.18
CA ALA A 33 -10.88 9.99 -18.07
C ALA A 33 -9.89 10.00 -16.92
N THR A 34 -10.30 9.60 -15.71
CA THR A 34 -9.40 9.49 -14.56
C THR A 34 -8.21 8.59 -14.84
N ALA A 35 -8.41 7.43 -15.50
CA ALA A 35 -7.33 6.52 -15.83
C ALA A 35 -6.31 7.16 -16.78
N ARG A 36 -6.78 7.84 -17.84
CA ARG A 36 -5.93 8.56 -18.79
C ARG A 36 -5.18 9.74 -18.16
N TYR A 37 -5.84 10.51 -17.29
CA TYR A 37 -5.17 11.61 -16.58
C TYR A 37 -4.12 11.10 -15.61
N MET A 38 -4.26 9.91 -15.05
CA MET A 38 -3.19 9.25 -14.29
C MET A 38 -2.01 8.85 -15.17
N ASP A 39 -2.25 8.36 -16.39
CA ASP A 39 -1.18 8.07 -17.35
C ASP A 39 -0.45 9.37 -17.75
N LEU A 40 -1.20 10.47 -17.97
CA LEU A 40 -0.64 11.79 -18.22
C LEU A 40 0.19 12.30 -17.05
N LEU A 41 -0.31 12.12 -15.80
CA LEU A 41 0.44 12.48 -14.61
C LEU A 41 1.77 11.73 -14.53
N LEU A 42 1.76 10.42 -14.78
CA LEU A 42 2.99 9.62 -14.78
C LEU A 42 3.96 10.04 -15.87
N PHE A 43 3.46 10.44 -17.03
CA PHE A 43 4.27 11.01 -18.11
C PHE A 43 4.97 12.31 -17.66
N VAL A 44 4.24 13.24 -17.05
CA VAL A 44 4.80 14.49 -16.51
C VAL A 44 5.80 14.23 -15.38
N VAL A 45 5.48 13.30 -14.48
CA VAL A 45 6.38 12.89 -13.39
C VAL A 45 7.70 12.35 -13.93
N ARG A 46 7.68 11.57 -15.03
CA ARG A 46 8.91 11.12 -15.71
C ARG A 46 9.71 12.29 -16.22
N GLY A 47 9.08 13.31 -16.80
CA GLY A 47 9.78 14.53 -17.25
C GLY A 47 10.45 15.29 -16.10
N VAL A 48 9.77 15.43 -14.96
CA VAL A 48 10.37 16.00 -13.73
C VAL A 48 11.55 15.15 -13.25
N ALA A 49 11.39 13.82 -13.27
CA ALA A 49 12.42 12.88 -12.83
C ALA A 49 13.67 12.89 -13.73
N VAL A 50 13.49 12.97 -15.05
CA VAL A 50 14.60 13.12 -16.01
C VAL A 50 15.43 14.36 -15.72
N MET A 51 14.78 15.50 -15.46
CA MET A 51 15.49 16.73 -15.13
C MET A 51 16.20 16.65 -13.77
N ALA A 52 15.52 16.11 -12.75
CA ALA A 52 16.10 15.96 -11.42
C ALA A 52 17.31 14.99 -11.43
N ASP A 53 17.21 13.85 -12.13
CA ASP A 53 18.33 12.89 -12.30
C ASP A 53 19.49 13.53 -13.06
N SER A 54 19.20 14.26 -14.16
CA SER A 54 20.24 14.98 -14.92
C SER A 54 20.98 16.01 -14.07
N LEU A 55 20.27 16.81 -13.29
CA LEU A 55 20.88 17.80 -12.41
C LEU A 55 21.76 17.14 -11.33
N ARG A 56 21.27 16.07 -10.69
CA ARG A 56 22.06 15.34 -9.67
C ARG A 56 23.32 14.71 -10.26
N ARG A 57 23.26 14.14 -11.46
CA ARG A 57 24.45 13.60 -12.15
C ARG A 57 25.52 14.66 -12.43
N HIS A 58 25.12 15.94 -12.52
CA HIS A 58 26.02 17.09 -12.64
C HIS A 58 26.33 17.78 -11.31
N HIS A 59 26.00 17.12 -10.18
CA HIS A 59 26.20 17.63 -8.81
C HIS A 59 25.46 18.94 -8.52
N VAL A 60 24.34 19.18 -9.20
CA VAL A 60 23.43 20.30 -8.95
C VAL A 60 22.37 19.83 -7.94
N GLU A 61 22.16 20.63 -6.90
CA GLU A 61 21.15 20.35 -5.89
C GLU A 61 19.73 20.47 -6.46
N VAL A 62 18.88 19.48 -6.15
CA VAL A 62 17.47 19.46 -6.51
C VAL A 62 16.64 19.87 -5.29
N ARG A 63 15.70 20.77 -5.48
CA ARG A 63 14.86 21.31 -4.42
C ARG A 63 13.99 20.23 -3.79
N GLU A 64 13.84 20.25 -2.47
CA GLU A 64 13.01 19.31 -1.70
C GLU A 64 11.54 19.26 -2.19
N GLU A 65 11.04 20.39 -2.71
CA GLU A 65 9.69 20.46 -3.30
C GLU A 65 9.50 19.46 -4.47
N VAL A 66 10.55 19.22 -5.26
CA VAL A 66 10.54 18.26 -6.39
C VAL A 66 10.42 16.84 -5.87
N ASP A 67 11.16 16.52 -4.81
CA ASP A 67 11.16 15.22 -4.16
C ASP A 67 9.77 14.90 -3.58
N GLY A 68 9.19 15.84 -2.85
CA GLY A 68 7.84 15.73 -2.31
C GLY A 68 6.77 15.59 -3.40
N TYR A 69 6.91 16.34 -4.50
CA TYR A 69 5.99 16.24 -5.64
C TYR A 69 6.00 14.85 -6.29
N VAL A 70 7.18 14.29 -6.59
CA VAL A 70 7.30 12.97 -7.21
C VAL A 70 6.66 11.91 -6.33
N THR A 71 6.88 11.99 -5.01
CA THR A 71 6.30 11.07 -4.02
C THR A 71 4.77 11.16 -3.99
N ASP A 72 4.19 12.37 -3.85
CA ASP A 72 2.73 12.59 -3.83
C ASP A 72 2.07 12.15 -5.16
N ALA A 73 2.67 12.51 -6.29
CA ALA A 73 2.14 12.17 -7.59
C ALA A 73 2.10 10.65 -7.83
N LEU A 74 3.17 9.92 -7.52
CA LEU A 74 3.18 8.46 -7.57
C LEU A 74 2.13 7.85 -6.67
N PHE A 75 2.04 8.29 -5.41
CA PHE A 75 1.09 7.78 -4.45
C PHE A 75 -0.36 8.04 -4.87
N SER A 76 -0.68 9.21 -5.44
CA SER A 76 -2.02 9.53 -5.92
C SER A 76 -2.53 8.56 -7.01
N THR A 77 -1.62 7.91 -7.74
CA THR A 77 -1.94 6.97 -8.83
C THR A 77 -2.07 5.51 -8.39
N ILE A 78 -1.87 5.21 -7.10
CA ILE A 78 -2.12 3.86 -6.56
C ILE A 78 -3.60 3.46 -6.76
N THR A 79 -3.83 2.18 -6.87
CA THR A 79 -5.19 1.63 -6.98
C THR A 79 -6.06 2.10 -5.82
N ASN A 80 -7.25 2.62 -6.12
CA ASN A 80 -8.25 3.09 -5.15
C ASN A 80 -7.79 4.24 -4.22
N ALA A 81 -6.79 5.03 -4.62
CA ALA A 81 -6.38 6.22 -3.87
C ALA A 81 -7.16 7.46 -4.30
N ASN A 82 -7.13 7.82 -5.58
CA ASN A 82 -7.73 9.04 -6.08
C ASN A 82 -8.65 8.77 -7.28
N PHE A 83 -9.85 9.35 -7.24
CA PHE A 83 -10.90 9.26 -8.26
C PHE A 83 -11.31 10.66 -8.77
N ASP A 84 -10.64 11.71 -8.30
CA ASP A 84 -10.96 13.10 -8.61
C ASP A 84 -10.08 13.62 -9.74
N ASP A 85 -10.68 13.80 -10.90
CA ASP A 85 -10.00 14.29 -12.11
C ASP A 85 -9.36 15.67 -11.88
N ALA A 86 -10.03 16.57 -11.15
CA ALA A 86 -9.48 17.89 -10.85
C ALA A 86 -8.22 17.80 -9.99
N SER A 87 -8.24 16.93 -8.98
CA SER A 87 -7.08 16.68 -8.12
C SER A 87 -5.89 16.08 -8.89
N ILE A 88 -6.13 15.22 -9.89
CA ILE A 88 -5.08 14.66 -10.74
C ILE A 88 -4.53 15.73 -11.69
N LEU A 89 -5.39 16.52 -12.32
CA LEU A 89 -4.98 17.59 -13.24
C LEU A 89 -4.20 18.70 -12.54
N GLU A 90 -4.55 19.06 -11.29
CA GLU A 90 -3.75 20.00 -10.48
C GLU A 90 -2.31 19.51 -10.29
N ARG A 91 -2.13 18.19 -10.11
CA ARG A 91 -0.79 17.56 -10.03
C ARG A 91 -0.06 17.58 -11.38
N VAL A 92 -0.77 17.38 -12.48
CA VAL A 92 -0.20 17.51 -13.83
C VAL A 92 0.33 18.92 -14.04
N GLU A 93 -0.49 19.95 -13.77
CA GLU A 93 -0.07 21.36 -13.91
C GLU A 93 1.10 21.72 -13.00
N ARG A 94 1.09 21.24 -11.75
CA ARG A 94 2.21 21.43 -10.82
C ARG A 94 3.48 20.78 -11.35
N GLY A 95 3.40 19.57 -11.89
CA GLY A 95 4.54 18.86 -12.46
C GLY A 95 5.13 19.56 -13.68
N ILE A 96 4.29 20.11 -14.56
CA ILE A 96 4.75 20.92 -15.70
C ILE A 96 5.54 22.13 -15.21
N ARG A 97 5.02 22.88 -14.22
CA ARG A 97 5.74 24.03 -13.64
C ARG A 97 7.09 23.64 -13.04
N LEU A 98 7.14 22.53 -12.30
CA LEU A 98 8.38 22.03 -11.69
C LEU A 98 9.38 21.56 -12.75
N ARG A 99 8.92 20.83 -13.76
CA ARG A 99 9.75 20.42 -14.90
C ARG A 99 10.39 21.63 -15.58
N ASP A 100 9.60 22.65 -15.87
CA ASP A 100 10.07 23.83 -16.60
C ASP A 100 11.01 24.68 -15.75
N MET A 101 10.78 24.74 -14.44
CA MET A 101 11.72 25.32 -13.47
C MET A 101 13.07 24.57 -13.49
N LEU A 102 13.07 23.24 -13.46
CA LEU A 102 14.30 22.44 -13.51
C LEU A 102 15.03 22.57 -14.84
N LYS A 103 14.32 22.75 -15.96
CA LYS A 103 14.93 23.08 -17.26
C LYS A 103 15.69 24.41 -17.21
N GLU A 104 15.14 25.41 -16.53
CA GLU A 104 15.81 26.69 -16.37
C GLU A 104 17.01 26.58 -15.43
N ASP A 105 16.89 25.86 -14.31
CA ASP A 105 18.02 25.56 -13.41
C ASP A 105 19.15 24.86 -14.21
N ALA A 106 18.83 23.89 -15.07
CA ALA A 106 19.82 23.22 -15.93
C ALA A 106 20.51 24.18 -16.89
N ARG A 107 19.77 25.08 -17.55
CA ARG A 107 20.36 26.11 -18.47
C ARG A 107 21.31 27.03 -17.73
N ILE A 108 20.94 27.48 -16.54
CA ILE A 108 21.79 28.35 -15.68
C ILE A 108 23.09 27.63 -15.31
N GLN A 109 23.02 26.33 -15.05
CA GLN A 109 24.17 25.51 -14.64
C GLN A 109 24.95 24.94 -15.85
N GLY A 110 24.53 25.20 -17.08
CA GLY A 110 25.16 24.67 -18.29
C GLY A 110 24.99 23.16 -18.48
N VAL A 111 23.94 22.58 -17.90
CA VAL A 111 23.60 21.17 -18.09
C VAL A 111 22.77 21.01 -19.34
N GLU A 112 23.20 20.12 -20.25
CA GLU A 112 22.49 19.81 -21.48
C GLU A 112 21.14 19.10 -21.17
N LEU A 113 20.08 19.55 -21.88
CA LEU A 113 18.75 18.96 -21.73
C LEU A 113 18.67 17.65 -22.51
N PRO A 114 18.23 16.54 -21.88
CA PRO A 114 17.98 15.29 -22.59
C PRO A 114 16.87 15.43 -23.65
N GLU A 115 17.04 14.75 -24.78
CA GLU A 115 16.02 14.69 -25.83
C GLU A 115 15.05 13.54 -25.56
N VAL A 116 13.92 13.84 -24.89
CA VAL A 116 12.84 12.89 -24.60
C VAL A 116 11.48 13.59 -24.72
N ASP A 117 10.46 12.85 -25.14
CA ASP A 117 9.09 13.36 -25.35
C ASP A 117 8.52 14.03 -24.07
N GLU A 118 8.87 13.51 -22.89
CA GLU A 118 8.50 14.06 -21.58
C GLU A 118 9.01 15.50 -21.36
N LEU A 119 10.08 15.90 -22.04
CA LEU A 119 10.64 17.26 -21.99
C LEU A 119 10.25 18.13 -23.19
N GLU A 120 9.97 17.53 -24.35
CA GLU A 120 9.61 18.26 -25.57
C GLU A 120 8.16 18.74 -25.53
N TRP A 121 7.25 17.99 -24.90
CA TRP A 121 5.84 18.37 -24.80
C TRP A 121 5.65 19.60 -23.91
N GLU A 122 5.09 20.69 -24.48
CA GLU A 122 4.92 21.98 -23.78
C GLU A 122 3.92 21.93 -22.63
N GLY A 123 2.87 21.08 -22.73
CA GLY A 123 1.93 20.86 -21.63
C GLY A 123 0.90 21.98 -21.46
N THR A 124 0.34 22.48 -22.56
CA THR A 124 -0.80 23.40 -22.49
C THR A 124 -2.07 22.67 -22.10
N HIS A 125 -2.93 23.32 -21.29
CA HIS A 125 -4.15 22.71 -20.76
C HIS A 125 -5.05 22.10 -21.86
N ASP A 126 -5.17 22.77 -23.01
CA ASP A 126 -5.98 22.29 -24.15
C ASP A 126 -5.39 21.01 -24.80
N SER A 127 -4.13 20.68 -24.53
CA SER A 127 -3.46 19.48 -25.05
C SER A 127 -3.56 18.26 -24.13
N PHE A 128 -4.06 18.40 -22.89
CA PHE A 128 -4.05 17.32 -21.89
C PHE A 128 -4.82 16.09 -22.33
N GLU A 129 -6.04 16.26 -22.84
CA GLU A 129 -6.86 15.13 -23.29
C GLU A 129 -6.21 14.36 -24.44
N THR A 130 -5.64 15.08 -25.41
CA THR A 130 -4.96 14.47 -26.57
C THR A 130 -3.71 13.73 -26.12
N LYS A 131 -2.86 14.36 -25.30
CA LYS A 131 -1.63 13.72 -24.81
C LYS A 131 -1.92 12.50 -23.94
N ALA A 132 -2.96 12.56 -23.09
CA ALA A 132 -3.37 11.45 -22.25
C ALA A 132 -3.79 10.18 -23.03
N LEU A 133 -4.19 10.31 -24.30
CA LEU A 133 -4.47 9.18 -25.18
C LEU A 133 -3.20 8.49 -25.74
N GLU A 134 -2.06 9.20 -25.73
CA GLU A 134 -0.81 8.75 -26.36
C GLU A 134 0.16 8.09 -25.38
N VAL A 135 0.07 8.44 -24.08
CA VAL A 135 1.13 8.17 -23.09
C VAL A 135 0.86 7.01 -22.13
N GLY A 136 -0.22 6.23 -22.35
CA GLY A 136 -0.57 5.07 -21.52
C GLY A 136 0.41 3.90 -21.65
N VAL A 137 0.24 2.90 -20.78
CA VAL A 137 1.14 1.74 -20.68
C VAL A 137 1.31 0.95 -21.98
N LEU A 138 0.33 1.01 -22.91
CA LEU A 138 0.41 0.33 -24.21
C LEU A 138 1.31 1.07 -25.23
N ARG A 139 1.87 2.24 -24.88
CA ARG A 139 2.91 2.91 -25.69
C ARG A 139 4.13 2.01 -25.87
N GLU A 140 4.50 1.27 -24.81
CA GLU A 140 5.51 0.21 -24.94
C GLU A 140 4.89 -1.00 -25.62
N THR A 141 5.39 -1.35 -26.80
CA THR A 141 4.86 -2.44 -27.63
C THR A 141 5.46 -3.79 -27.30
N ASP A 142 6.71 -3.83 -26.84
CA ASP A 142 7.32 -5.05 -26.35
C ASP A 142 6.69 -5.47 -25.01
N ALA A 143 6.09 -6.65 -24.97
CA ALA A 143 5.36 -7.13 -23.81
C ALA A 143 6.27 -7.40 -22.60
N ASP A 144 7.51 -7.80 -22.83
CA ASP A 144 8.46 -8.12 -21.76
C ASP A 144 9.06 -6.83 -21.17
N LEU A 145 9.47 -5.90 -22.02
CA LEU A 145 9.91 -4.57 -21.59
C LEU A 145 8.80 -3.82 -20.86
N ARG A 146 7.58 -3.80 -21.41
CA ARG A 146 6.42 -3.21 -20.74
C ARG A 146 6.19 -3.84 -19.36
N SER A 147 6.25 -5.16 -19.26
CA SER A 147 6.08 -5.87 -17.99
C SER A 147 7.13 -5.46 -16.95
N LEU A 148 8.39 -5.35 -17.32
CA LEU A 148 9.48 -4.97 -16.43
C LEU A 148 9.43 -3.49 -16.03
N LYS A 149 9.14 -2.59 -17.00
CA LYS A 149 8.94 -1.16 -16.73
C LYS A 149 7.79 -0.93 -15.76
N GLU A 150 6.63 -1.58 -16.00
CA GLU A 150 5.47 -1.43 -15.13
C GLU A 150 5.71 -2.08 -13.76
N LEU A 151 6.41 -3.21 -13.68
CA LEU A 151 6.81 -3.81 -12.42
C LEU A 151 7.68 -2.85 -11.58
N ALA A 152 8.64 -2.17 -12.22
CA ALA A 152 9.45 -1.15 -11.56
C ALA A 152 8.59 0.04 -11.11
N VAL A 153 7.77 0.63 -12.00
CA VAL A 153 6.91 1.79 -11.69
C VAL A 153 5.90 1.46 -10.58
N TYR A 154 5.31 0.26 -10.60
CA TYR A 154 4.37 -0.16 -9.55
C TYR A 154 5.08 -0.40 -8.22
N GLY A 155 6.31 -0.89 -8.24
CA GLY A 155 7.19 -0.91 -7.08
C GLY A 155 7.44 0.48 -6.52
N LEU A 156 7.77 1.46 -7.39
CA LEU A 156 7.97 2.86 -6.99
C LEU A 156 6.70 3.50 -6.41
N LYS A 157 5.51 3.20 -6.93
CA LYS A 157 4.26 3.69 -6.34
C LYS A 157 4.08 3.21 -4.89
N GLY A 158 4.37 1.94 -4.62
CA GLY A 158 4.35 1.38 -3.28
C GLY A 158 5.43 1.98 -2.37
N MET A 159 6.65 2.17 -2.91
CA MET A 159 7.76 2.84 -2.23
C MET A 159 7.38 4.27 -1.84
N ALA A 160 6.82 5.05 -2.77
CA ALA A 160 6.37 6.42 -2.55
C ALA A 160 5.32 6.50 -1.43
N ALA A 161 4.37 5.55 -1.37
CA ALA A 161 3.38 5.52 -0.31
C ALA A 161 4.00 5.35 1.08
N TYR A 162 4.97 4.44 1.23
CA TYR A 162 5.66 4.24 2.50
C TYR A 162 6.58 5.39 2.86
N HIS A 163 7.27 5.96 1.86
CA HIS A 163 8.15 7.10 2.09
C HIS A 163 7.37 8.36 2.51
N GLU A 164 6.20 8.62 1.91
CA GLU A 164 5.35 9.75 2.31
C GLU A 164 4.96 9.69 3.79
N HIS A 165 4.59 8.49 4.29
CA HIS A 165 4.27 8.34 5.70
C HIS A 165 5.48 8.61 6.62
N ALA A 166 6.68 8.18 6.23
CA ALA A 166 7.90 8.49 6.96
C ALA A 166 8.21 9.99 6.96
N MET A 167 8.09 10.64 5.79
CA MET A 167 8.31 12.09 5.64
C MET A 167 7.38 12.91 6.53
N ARG A 168 6.10 12.52 6.66
CA ARG A 168 5.13 13.19 7.54
C ARG A 168 5.52 13.14 9.02
N LEU A 169 6.34 12.16 9.39
CA LEU A 169 6.90 12.01 10.74
C LEU A 169 8.29 12.65 10.88
N GLY A 170 8.76 13.38 9.86
CA GLY A 170 10.06 14.05 9.85
C GLY A 170 11.23 13.14 9.48
N PHE A 171 10.95 11.95 8.92
CA PHE A 171 11.97 11.01 8.44
C PHE A 171 12.01 11.05 6.92
N ASN A 172 13.01 11.74 6.39
CA ASN A 172 13.24 11.87 4.95
C ASN A 172 14.60 11.26 4.59
N ASP A 173 14.67 10.58 3.43
CA ASP A 173 15.91 10.03 2.89
C ASP A 173 16.10 10.51 1.45
N PRO A 174 17.04 11.44 1.19
CA PRO A 174 17.32 11.96 -0.14
C PRO A 174 17.77 10.90 -1.16
N GLU A 175 18.40 9.81 -0.69
CA GLU A 175 18.84 8.73 -1.59
C GLU A 175 17.67 7.94 -2.14
N ILE A 176 16.60 7.75 -1.36
CA ILE A 176 15.36 7.12 -1.83
C ILE A 176 14.72 7.98 -2.91
N HIS A 177 14.64 9.30 -2.73
CA HIS A 177 14.12 10.21 -3.77
C HIS A 177 14.95 10.17 -5.05
N ALA A 178 16.27 10.28 -4.92
CA ALA A 178 17.18 10.21 -6.06
C ALA A 178 17.04 8.89 -6.81
N PHE A 179 16.89 7.78 -6.09
CA PHE A 179 16.67 6.47 -6.69
C PHE A 179 15.33 6.38 -7.43
N MET A 180 14.22 6.83 -6.82
CA MET A 180 12.91 6.85 -7.49
C MET A 180 12.95 7.67 -8.79
N GLN A 181 13.59 8.84 -8.76
CA GLN A 181 13.73 9.70 -9.92
C GLN A 181 14.64 9.08 -10.99
N ASN A 182 15.73 8.42 -10.60
CA ASN A 182 16.58 7.69 -11.52
C ASN A 182 15.81 6.58 -12.27
N VAL A 183 15.04 5.76 -11.56
CA VAL A 183 14.24 4.68 -12.20
C VAL A 183 13.19 5.27 -13.16
N LEU A 184 12.51 6.35 -12.79
CA LEU A 184 11.53 7.03 -13.65
C LEU A 184 12.20 7.63 -14.90
N ALA A 185 13.41 8.18 -14.75
CA ALA A 185 14.21 8.68 -15.87
C ALA A 185 14.60 7.55 -16.83
N GLU A 186 15.00 6.38 -16.33
CA GLU A 186 15.31 5.22 -17.18
C GLU A 186 14.07 4.71 -17.95
N VAL A 187 12.85 4.83 -17.38
CA VAL A 187 11.60 4.55 -18.11
C VAL A 187 11.42 5.51 -19.29
N ALA A 188 11.75 6.80 -19.12
CA ALA A 188 11.63 7.81 -20.17
C ALA A 188 12.73 7.67 -21.24
N PHE A 189 13.97 7.37 -20.85
CA PHE A 189 15.10 7.20 -21.78
C PHE A 189 14.97 5.97 -22.67
N ASP A 190 14.28 4.93 -22.23
CA ASP A 190 14.02 3.69 -22.99
C ASP A 190 15.29 3.06 -23.61
N ARG A 191 16.38 3.05 -22.86
CA ARG A 191 17.71 2.62 -23.34
C ARG A 191 18.18 1.28 -22.76
N LEU A 192 17.53 0.79 -21.68
CA LEU A 192 17.92 -0.44 -21.01
C LEU A 192 17.36 -1.66 -21.73
N ASN A 193 18.17 -2.72 -21.83
CA ASN A 193 17.72 -4.02 -22.30
C ASN A 193 17.01 -4.82 -21.18
N ILE A 194 16.47 -5.99 -21.52
CA ILE A 194 15.69 -6.83 -20.59
C ILE A 194 16.51 -7.21 -19.35
N GLU A 195 17.78 -7.57 -19.51
CA GLU A 195 18.62 -8.01 -18.39
C GLU A 195 18.93 -6.85 -17.43
N GLU A 196 19.22 -5.67 -17.98
CA GLU A 196 19.42 -4.44 -17.20
C GLU A 196 18.13 -4.03 -16.46
N TRP A 197 16.95 -4.19 -17.07
CA TRP A 197 15.68 -3.98 -16.41
C TRP A 197 15.43 -4.96 -15.27
N ILE A 198 15.76 -6.26 -15.43
CA ILE A 198 15.66 -7.24 -14.35
C ILE A 198 16.52 -6.81 -13.15
N GLN A 199 17.76 -6.38 -13.40
CA GLN A 199 18.65 -5.90 -12.33
C GLN A 199 18.08 -4.64 -11.66
N LEU A 200 17.52 -3.70 -12.42
CA LEU A 200 16.92 -2.50 -11.88
C LEU A 200 15.68 -2.81 -11.03
N VAL A 201 14.82 -3.73 -11.46
CA VAL A 201 13.65 -4.20 -10.69
C VAL A 201 14.08 -4.82 -9.35
N LEU A 202 15.14 -5.62 -9.32
CA LEU A 202 15.68 -6.17 -8.06
C LEU A 202 16.24 -5.06 -7.15
N ARG A 203 16.86 -4.03 -7.73
CA ARG A 203 17.28 -2.84 -6.97
C ARG A 203 16.10 -2.07 -6.39
N VAL A 204 14.99 -1.94 -7.13
CA VAL A 204 13.72 -1.39 -6.59
C VAL A 204 13.30 -2.16 -5.33
N GLY A 205 13.39 -3.49 -5.35
CA GLY A 205 13.12 -4.33 -4.18
C GLY A 205 14.05 -4.02 -3.00
N ASN A 206 15.35 -3.89 -3.26
CA ASN A 206 16.33 -3.57 -2.21
C ASN A 206 16.06 -2.21 -1.54
N VAL A 207 15.79 -1.16 -2.33
CA VAL A 207 15.41 0.16 -1.79
C VAL A 207 14.02 0.10 -1.12
N GLY A 208 13.15 -0.82 -1.57
CA GLY A 208 11.89 -1.14 -0.90
C GLY A 208 12.08 -1.63 0.55
N VAL A 209 13.11 -2.43 0.82
CA VAL A 209 13.47 -2.82 2.20
C VAL A 209 13.88 -1.59 3.01
N GLN A 210 14.70 -0.70 2.42
CA GLN A 210 15.18 0.51 3.10
C GLN A 210 14.03 1.47 3.44
N VAL A 211 13.08 1.68 2.53
CA VAL A 211 11.94 2.57 2.80
C VAL A 211 10.99 2.00 3.86
N MET A 212 10.77 0.67 3.88
CA MET A 212 9.99 0.05 4.95
C MET A 212 10.72 0.13 6.30
N ALA A 213 12.04 -0.02 6.34
CA ALA A 213 12.85 0.18 7.54
C ALA A 213 12.78 1.63 8.03
N LEU A 214 12.81 2.61 7.12
CA LEU A 214 12.67 4.02 7.44
C LEU A 214 11.30 4.32 8.07
N LEU A 215 10.22 3.78 7.51
CA LEU A 215 8.87 3.95 8.02
C LEU A 215 8.68 3.26 9.38
N ASP A 216 9.21 2.04 9.56
CA ASP A 216 9.20 1.35 10.86
C ASP A 216 9.92 2.20 11.93
N LYS A 217 11.11 2.72 11.61
CA LYS A 217 11.85 3.63 12.49
C LYS A 217 11.06 4.90 12.80
N ALA A 218 10.39 5.50 11.82
CA ALA A 218 9.58 6.70 12.00
C ALA A 218 8.40 6.44 12.95
N ASN A 219 7.63 5.39 12.69
CA ASN A 219 6.49 4.99 13.49
C ASN A 219 6.88 4.63 14.93
N THR A 220 7.89 3.79 15.09
CA THR A 220 8.31 3.31 16.42
C THR A 220 8.99 4.39 17.25
N SER A 221 9.74 5.30 16.62
CA SER A 221 10.33 6.47 17.31
C SER A 221 9.26 7.43 17.82
N ARG A 222 8.16 7.60 17.08
CA ARG A 222 7.09 8.54 17.43
C ARG A 222 6.06 7.95 18.39
N TYR A 223 5.66 6.69 18.16
CA TYR A 223 4.51 6.08 18.81
C TYR A 223 4.86 4.92 19.75
N GLY A 224 6.13 4.54 19.82
CA GLY A 224 6.62 3.37 20.53
C GLY A 224 6.49 2.08 19.70
N ASN A 225 7.13 1.00 20.16
CA ASN A 225 7.01 -0.29 19.49
C ASN A 225 5.60 -0.86 19.69
N PRO A 226 4.98 -1.46 18.64
CA PRO A 226 3.73 -2.16 18.78
C PRO A 226 3.77 -3.22 19.88
N GLU A 227 2.70 -3.32 20.66
CA GLU A 227 2.56 -4.26 21.78
C GLU A 227 1.36 -5.16 21.55
N ILE A 228 1.41 -6.39 22.08
CA ILE A 228 0.26 -7.30 22.07
C ILE A 228 -0.95 -6.59 22.66
N THR A 229 -1.99 -6.45 21.88
CA THR A 229 -3.17 -5.65 22.21
C THR A 229 -4.44 -6.38 21.82
N LYS A 230 -5.40 -6.45 22.76
CA LYS A 230 -6.78 -6.81 22.49
C LYS A 230 -7.53 -5.57 22.03
N VAL A 231 -8.05 -5.60 20.84
CA VAL A 231 -8.80 -4.48 20.23
C VAL A 231 -10.28 -4.83 20.22
N ASN A 232 -11.08 -4.00 20.87
CA ASN A 232 -12.54 -4.12 20.84
C ASN A 232 -13.08 -3.96 19.41
N ILE A 233 -14.07 -4.77 19.03
CA ILE A 233 -14.77 -4.69 17.75
C ILE A 233 -16.26 -4.33 17.88
N GLY A 234 -16.73 -4.08 19.10
CA GLY A 234 -18.05 -3.50 19.39
C GLY A 234 -18.03 -1.97 19.35
N VAL A 235 -19.15 -1.36 19.72
CA VAL A 235 -19.34 0.10 19.69
C VAL A 235 -19.64 0.69 21.07
N GLY A 236 -19.33 1.97 21.25
CA GLY A 236 -19.74 2.78 22.40
C GLY A 236 -21.06 3.52 22.15
N PRO A 237 -21.60 4.18 23.18
CA PRO A 237 -22.89 4.86 23.10
C PRO A 237 -22.83 6.29 22.54
N ARG A 238 -21.66 6.79 22.21
CA ARG A 238 -21.46 8.17 21.72
C ARG A 238 -21.38 8.23 20.20
N PRO A 239 -21.67 9.38 19.59
CA PRO A 239 -21.35 9.62 18.18
C PRO A 239 -19.87 9.34 17.90
N GLY A 240 -19.56 8.86 16.70
CA GLY A 240 -18.20 8.45 16.36
C GLY A 240 -17.69 9.03 15.04
N ILE A 241 -16.38 9.06 14.90
CA ILE A 241 -15.64 9.28 13.65
C ILE A 241 -14.93 8.00 13.28
N LEU A 242 -15.08 7.56 12.02
CA LEU A 242 -14.39 6.41 11.46
C LEU A 242 -13.20 6.88 10.64
N ILE A 243 -12.00 6.41 10.99
CA ILE A 243 -10.79 6.72 10.23
C ILE A 243 -10.27 5.46 9.54
N SER A 244 -10.07 5.55 8.21
CA SER A 244 -9.62 4.46 7.36
C SER A 244 -8.38 4.86 6.56
N GLY A 245 -7.53 3.90 6.23
CA GLY A 245 -6.27 4.10 5.54
C GLY A 245 -5.08 3.70 6.41
N HIS A 246 -3.93 4.39 6.26
CA HIS A 246 -2.67 3.93 6.85
C HIS A 246 -1.95 5.00 7.68
N ASP A 247 -2.24 6.29 7.50
CA ASP A 247 -1.44 7.39 8.04
C ASP A 247 -1.63 7.54 9.57
N LEU A 248 -0.59 7.22 10.34
CA LEU A 248 -0.60 7.31 11.81
C LEU A 248 -0.49 8.76 12.31
N HIS A 249 0.02 9.70 11.50
CA HIS A 249 0.02 11.12 11.86
C HIS A 249 -1.39 11.69 11.82
N ASP A 250 -2.20 11.28 10.86
CA ASP A 250 -3.59 11.72 10.75
C ASP A 250 -4.43 11.25 11.94
N ILE A 251 -4.27 10.00 12.39
CA ILE A 251 -5.00 9.53 13.57
C ILE A 251 -4.47 10.19 14.85
N GLU A 252 -3.18 10.52 14.96
CA GLU A 252 -2.64 11.29 16.07
C GLU A 252 -3.34 12.64 16.19
N ASP A 253 -3.42 13.39 15.08
CA ASP A 253 -4.07 14.71 15.05
C ASP A 253 -5.57 14.60 15.38
N LEU A 254 -6.26 13.60 14.83
CA LEU A 254 -7.67 13.34 15.10
C LEU A 254 -7.91 13.03 16.58
N LEU A 255 -7.11 12.15 17.20
CA LEU A 255 -7.26 11.76 18.60
C LEU A 255 -7.01 12.93 19.55
N LYS A 256 -6.02 13.78 19.27
CA LYS A 256 -5.76 15.00 20.04
C LYS A 256 -6.94 15.97 20.01
N GLN A 257 -7.52 16.19 18.83
CA GLN A 257 -8.60 17.17 18.64
C GLN A 257 -9.96 16.67 19.11
N THR A 258 -10.17 15.35 19.14
CA THR A 258 -11.43 14.76 19.64
C THR A 258 -11.45 14.57 21.16
N GLU A 259 -10.32 14.70 21.86
CA GLU A 259 -10.26 14.53 23.31
C GLU A 259 -11.17 15.54 24.03
N GLY A 260 -12.02 15.04 24.92
CA GLY A 260 -12.98 15.86 25.68
C GLY A 260 -14.18 16.39 24.88
N THR A 261 -14.31 16.08 23.60
CA THR A 261 -15.39 16.60 22.74
C THR A 261 -16.71 15.83 22.85
N GLY A 262 -16.72 14.64 23.47
CA GLY A 262 -17.87 13.73 23.53
C GLY A 262 -18.04 12.88 22.27
N VAL A 263 -17.06 12.88 21.35
CA VAL A 263 -17.03 12.08 20.13
C VAL A 263 -16.04 10.94 20.30
N ASP A 264 -16.44 9.73 19.91
CA ASP A 264 -15.58 8.54 19.89
C ASP A 264 -14.85 8.39 18.54
N VAL A 265 -13.69 7.74 18.55
CA VAL A 265 -12.92 7.43 17.34
C VAL A 265 -12.80 5.93 17.17
N TYR A 266 -13.03 5.48 15.95
CA TYR A 266 -12.94 4.08 15.52
C TYR A 266 -12.00 3.97 14.33
N THR A 267 -11.23 2.89 14.30
CA THR A 267 -10.45 2.52 13.11
C THR A 267 -11.25 1.63 12.17
N HIS A 268 -10.84 1.64 10.91
CA HIS A 268 -11.34 0.73 9.88
C HIS A 268 -10.18 0.23 9.03
N SER A 269 -10.24 -1.04 8.61
CA SER A 269 -9.30 -1.64 7.66
C SER A 269 -7.83 -1.52 8.13
N GLU A 270 -6.93 -0.93 7.34
CA GLU A 270 -5.49 -0.82 7.65
C GLU A 270 -5.16 0.17 8.80
N MET A 271 -6.16 0.90 9.31
CA MET A 271 -5.94 1.72 10.50
C MET A 271 -6.04 0.92 11.82
N LEU A 272 -6.56 -0.32 11.80
CA LEU A 272 -6.61 -1.21 12.96
C LEU A 272 -5.29 -1.26 13.76
N PRO A 273 -4.10 -1.39 13.14
CA PRO A 273 -2.84 -1.47 13.87
C PRO A 273 -2.47 -0.22 14.68
N ALA A 274 -3.13 0.92 14.49
CA ALA A 274 -2.93 2.08 15.35
C ALA A 274 -3.17 1.74 16.84
N HIS A 275 -4.10 0.81 17.13
CA HIS A 275 -4.35 0.36 18.50
C HIS A 275 -3.16 -0.36 19.16
N TYR A 276 -2.21 -0.86 18.38
CA TYR A 276 -1.05 -1.60 18.90
C TYR A 276 0.02 -0.69 19.47
N TYR A 277 0.03 0.60 19.08
CA TYR A 277 1.05 1.57 19.48
C TYR A 277 0.78 2.16 20.86
N PRO A 278 1.77 2.15 21.78
CA PRO A 278 1.62 2.67 23.14
C PRO A 278 1.11 4.10 23.22
N ALA A 279 1.58 4.98 22.30
CA ALA A 279 1.24 6.39 22.31
C ALA A 279 -0.27 6.68 22.18
N PHE A 280 -1.04 5.78 21.57
CA PHE A 280 -2.48 5.97 21.38
C PHE A 280 -3.33 5.38 22.49
N LYS A 281 -2.79 4.49 23.34
CA LYS A 281 -3.53 3.79 24.41
C LYS A 281 -4.02 4.72 25.53
N LYS A 282 -3.49 5.93 25.61
CA LYS A 282 -3.93 6.94 26.58
C LYS A 282 -5.31 7.54 26.27
N TYR A 283 -5.76 7.49 25.02
CA TYR A 283 -7.02 8.09 24.57
C TYR A 283 -8.22 7.17 24.86
N LYS A 284 -8.99 7.46 25.90
CA LYS A 284 -10.13 6.64 26.31
C LYS A 284 -11.30 6.63 25.32
N HIS A 285 -11.37 7.63 24.44
CA HIS A 285 -12.36 7.74 23.36
C HIS A 285 -11.92 7.06 22.06
N PHE A 286 -10.76 6.42 22.05
CA PHE A 286 -10.29 5.53 20.99
C PHE A 286 -10.81 4.12 21.26
N ILE A 287 -12.02 3.80 20.74
CA ILE A 287 -12.87 2.71 21.21
C ILE A 287 -12.44 1.35 20.69
N GLY A 288 -12.12 1.26 19.40
CA GLY A 288 -11.83 -0.02 18.76
C GLY A 288 -11.86 0.06 17.23
N ASN A 289 -11.92 -1.12 16.62
CA ASN A 289 -12.02 -1.25 15.18
C ASN A 289 -13.45 -1.58 14.76
N TYR A 290 -13.99 -0.86 13.78
CA TYR A 290 -15.32 -1.08 13.25
C TYR A 290 -15.24 -1.77 11.89
N GLY A 291 -15.80 -2.95 11.78
CA GLY A 291 -15.89 -3.69 10.53
C GLY A 291 -14.62 -4.43 10.14
N ASN A 292 -14.40 -4.53 8.84
CA ASN A 292 -13.43 -5.43 8.22
C ASN A 292 -12.46 -4.70 7.28
N ALA A 293 -12.01 -5.41 6.22
CA ALA A 293 -11.17 -4.85 5.18
C ALA A 293 -11.95 -3.85 4.29
N TRP A 294 -11.21 -3.00 3.61
CA TRP A 294 -11.68 -1.89 2.78
C TRP A 294 -12.86 -2.20 1.83
N TRP A 295 -12.96 -3.41 1.30
CA TRP A 295 -13.99 -3.75 0.32
C TRP A 295 -15.41 -3.85 0.92
N LYS A 296 -15.53 -3.90 2.25
CA LYS A 296 -16.79 -3.90 3.00
C LYS A 296 -17.37 -2.50 3.27
N GLN A 297 -16.71 -1.44 2.86
CA GLN A 297 -17.07 -0.05 3.13
C GLN A 297 -18.54 0.29 2.87
N ARG A 298 -19.13 -0.24 1.79
CA ARG A 298 -20.51 0.11 1.42
C ARG A 298 -21.52 -0.26 2.49
N GLU A 299 -21.34 -1.40 3.11
CA GLU A 299 -22.23 -1.93 4.14
C GLU A 299 -21.90 -1.29 5.50
N GLU A 300 -20.64 -1.29 5.85
CA GLU A 300 -20.14 -0.86 7.16
C GLU A 300 -20.26 0.65 7.36
N PHE A 301 -20.00 1.46 6.34
CA PHE A 301 -20.15 2.92 6.46
C PHE A 301 -21.61 3.37 6.50
N ALA A 302 -22.52 2.59 5.92
CA ALA A 302 -23.95 2.86 6.01
C ALA A 302 -24.44 2.71 7.45
N SER A 303 -23.95 1.71 8.20
CA SER A 303 -24.33 1.45 9.60
C SER A 303 -23.52 2.25 10.63
N PHE A 304 -22.40 2.85 10.24
CA PHE A 304 -21.56 3.62 11.15
C PHE A 304 -22.21 4.92 11.64
N ASN A 305 -23.06 5.56 10.84
CA ASN A 305 -23.78 6.81 11.08
C ASN A 305 -22.91 8.07 11.16
N GLY A 306 -21.66 8.02 11.57
CA GLY A 306 -20.75 9.16 11.73
C GLY A 306 -19.96 9.51 10.46
N PRO A 307 -19.13 10.58 10.51
CA PRO A 307 -18.19 10.91 9.45
C PRO A 307 -17.15 9.81 9.24
N VAL A 308 -16.70 9.71 7.98
CA VAL A 308 -15.63 8.79 7.56
C VAL A 308 -14.48 9.59 6.97
N VAL A 309 -13.27 9.38 7.49
CA VAL A 309 -12.05 10.04 7.02
C VAL A 309 -11.17 9.01 6.33
N PHE A 310 -10.85 9.27 5.06
CA PHE A 310 -9.88 8.50 4.30
C PHE A 310 -8.52 9.20 4.34
N THR A 311 -7.55 8.56 4.95
CA THR A 311 -6.18 9.08 5.01
C THR A 311 -5.35 8.65 3.80
N THR A 312 -5.63 7.46 3.27
CA THR A 312 -4.96 6.85 2.12
C THR A 312 -5.95 5.95 1.35
N ASN A 313 -5.45 5.16 0.41
CA ASN A 313 -6.24 4.08 -0.19
C ASN A 313 -6.62 3.02 0.89
N CYS A 314 -7.61 2.15 0.72
CA CYS A 314 -8.39 2.02 -0.50
C CYS A 314 -9.76 2.68 -0.33
N ILE A 315 -10.19 3.48 -1.30
CA ILE A 315 -11.56 4.00 -1.37
C ILE A 315 -12.40 3.06 -2.24
N VAL A 316 -13.57 2.66 -1.75
CA VAL A 316 -14.60 2.03 -2.56
C VAL A 316 -15.61 3.10 -2.97
N PRO A 317 -15.78 3.39 -4.26
CA PRO A 317 -16.76 4.35 -4.72
C PRO A 317 -18.13 4.06 -4.10
N PRO A 318 -18.77 5.03 -3.42
CA PRO A 318 -20.08 4.85 -2.85
C PRO A 318 -21.11 4.68 -3.97
N LEU A 319 -22.21 4.01 -3.66
CA LEU A 319 -23.38 4.01 -4.54
C LEU A 319 -23.98 5.43 -4.60
N GLU A 320 -24.73 5.72 -5.66
CA GLU A 320 -25.34 7.05 -5.85
C GLU A 320 -26.22 7.46 -4.66
N ASN A 321 -26.95 6.51 -4.09
CA ASN A 321 -27.85 6.67 -2.95
C ASN A 321 -27.22 6.28 -1.60
N ALA A 322 -25.88 6.17 -1.51
CA ALA A 322 -25.23 5.78 -0.26
C ALA A 322 -25.48 6.83 0.85
N PRO A 323 -25.99 6.43 2.03
CA PRO A 323 -26.37 7.36 3.11
C PRO A 323 -25.19 8.04 3.78
N TYR A 324 -23.96 7.61 3.50
CA TYR A 324 -22.72 8.14 4.07
C TYR A 324 -21.98 9.09 3.12
N LYS A 325 -22.42 9.28 1.88
CA LYS A 325 -21.70 10.01 0.85
C LYS A 325 -21.33 11.44 1.28
N ASP A 326 -22.28 12.15 1.92
CA ASP A 326 -22.07 13.52 2.39
C ASP A 326 -21.25 13.62 3.69
N ARG A 327 -20.89 12.48 4.26
CA ARG A 327 -20.09 12.35 5.48
C ARG A 327 -18.66 11.84 5.22
N MET A 328 -18.28 11.70 3.93
CA MET A 328 -16.94 11.30 3.52
C MET A 328 -16.01 12.50 3.46
N PHE A 329 -14.80 12.31 3.99
CA PHE A 329 -13.68 13.24 3.92
C PHE A 329 -12.46 12.52 3.38
N THR A 330 -11.66 13.21 2.60
CA THR A 330 -10.38 12.72 2.08
C THR A 330 -9.23 13.57 2.61
N SER A 331 -8.04 13.04 2.67
CA SER A 331 -6.82 13.77 3.00
C SER A 331 -5.64 13.25 2.19
N ASN A 332 -4.51 13.95 2.22
CA ASN A 332 -3.27 13.53 1.57
C ASN A 332 -3.41 13.34 0.05
N SER A 333 -2.85 12.27 -0.49
CA SER A 333 -2.91 11.93 -1.92
C SER A 333 -4.27 11.34 -2.35
N THR A 334 -5.22 11.16 -1.43
CA THR A 334 -6.54 10.62 -1.76
C THR A 334 -7.49 11.69 -2.31
N GLY A 335 -8.43 11.27 -3.12
CA GLY A 335 -9.45 12.15 -3.67
C GLY A 335 -10.68 11.38 -4.15
N TYR A 336 -11.85 11.98 -3.94
CA TYR A 336 -13.10 11.47 -4.48
C TYR A 336 -14.02 12.65 -4.87
N PRO A 337 -14.65 12.65 -6.06
CA PRO A 337 -15.48 13.77 -6.51
C PRO A 337 -16.57 14.14 -5.51
N GLY A 338 -16.61 15.42 -5.14
CA GLY A 338 -17.59 15.96 -4.20
C GLY A 338 -17.30 15.72 -2.72
N CYS A 339 -16.23 15.01 -2.36
CA CYS A 339 -15.79 14.88 -0.98
C CYS A 339 -15.03 16.13 -0.52
N ARG A 340 -15.22 16.49 0.76
CA ARG A 340 -14.40 17.52 1.42
C ARG A 340 -13.00 16.98 1.63
N HIS A 341 -11.99 17.76 1.22
CA HIS A 341 -10.59 17.39 1.36
C HIS A 341 -9.95 18.16 2.51
N ILE A 342 -9.40 17.42 3.49
CA ILE A 342 -8.71 17.98 4.66
C ILE A 342 -7.26 18.25 4.26
N LYS A 343 -6.93 19.54 4.11
CA LYS A 343 -5.56 19.96 3.75
C LYS A 343 -4.64 19.94 4.97
N THR A 344 -3.38 19.66 4.73
CA THR A 344 -2.31 19.83 5.73
C THR A 344 -2.01 21.32 5.88
N GLY A 345 -2.01 21.83 7.11
CA GLY A 345 -1.63 23.19 7.43
C GLY A 345 -0.14 23.46 7.25
N ALA A 346 0.26 24.72 7.32
CA ALA A 346 1.66 25.13 7.23
C ALA A 346 2.54 24.58 8.38
N ASP A 347 1.92 24.20 9.49
CA ASP A 347 2.54 23.57 10.65
C ASP A 347 2.69 22.05 10.53
N GLY A 348 2.27 21.47 9.40
CA GLY A 348 2.29 20.03 9.14
C GLY A 348 1.09 19.26 9.70
N HIS A 349 0.17 19.93 10.41
CA HIS A 349 -1.00 19.33 11.05
C HIS A 349 -2.29 19.56 10.23
N LYS A 350 -3.32 18.74 10.51
CA LYS A 350 -4.63 18.87 9.90
C LYS A 350 -5.67 19.38 10.89
N ASP A 351 -6.62 20.17 10.41
CA ASP A 351 -7.77 20.64 11.18
C ASP A 351 -8.97 19.70 10.97
N TYR A 352 -9.37 19.01 12.04
CA TYR A 352 -10.51 18.10 12.07
C TYR A 352 -11.78 18.76 12.67
N SER A 353 -11.80 20.05 12.91
CA SER A 353 -12.90 20.78 13.55
C SER A 353 -14.25 20.56 12.82
N GLU A 354 -14.26 20.57 11.48
CA GLU A 354 -15.44 20.32 10.67
C GLU A 354 -15.95 18.88 10.81
N VAL A 355 -15.03 17.90 10.83
CA VAL A 355 -15.36 16.49 11.03
C VAL A 355 -15.98 16.25 12.40
N ILE A 356 -15.39 16.86 13.44
CA ILE A 356 -15.88 16.79 14.82
C ILE A 356 -17.26 17.45 14.96
N ALA A 357 -17.44 18.63 14.36
CA ALA A 357 -18.73 19.33 14.37
C ALA A 357 -19.82 18.47 13.72
N LEU A 358 -19.53 17.86 12.57
CA LEU A 358 -20.46 16.94 11.90
C LEU A 358 -20.75 15.69 12.76
N ALA A 359 -19.74 15.07 13.35
CA ALA A 359 -19.91 13.89 14.18
C ALA A 359 -20.88 14.12 15.34
N ARG A 360 -20.83 15.29 15.99
CA ARG A 360 -21.74 15.67 17.09
C ARG A 360 -23.21 15.73 16.69
N THR A 361 -23.51 15.85 15.41
CA THR A 361 -24.90 15.85 14.89
C THR A 361 -25.38 14.47 14.49
N CYS A 362 -24.49 13.49 14.47
CA CYS A 362 -24.78 12.11 14.04
C CYS A 362 -25.28 11.24 15.20
N GLN A 363 -25.98 10.16 14.85
CA GLN A 363 -26.30 9.09 15.80
C GLN A 363 -25.03 8.25 16.09
N PRO A 364 -24.99 7.55 17.24
CA PRO A 364 -23.94 6.55 17.48
C PRO A 364 -23.88 5.48 16.39
N PRO A 365 -22.73 4.81 16.20
CA PRO A 365 -22.63 3.67 15.30
C PRO A 365 -23.59 2.54 15.69
N VAL A 366 -24.13 1.84 14.69
CA VAL A 366 -24.87 0.60 14.92
C VAL A 366 -23.87 -0.54 15.18
N GLU A 367 -24.08 -1.30 16.26
CA GLU A 367 -23.24 -2.46 16.54
C GLU A 367 -23.46 -3.55 15.50
N ILE A 368 -22.41 -3.92 14.76
CA ILE A 368 -22.44 -4.98 13.73
C ILE A 368 -21.76 -6.26 14.18
N GLU A 369 -20.91 -6.18 15.18
CA GLU A 369 -20.21 -7.32 15.79
C GLU A 369 -19.76 -6.95 17.21
N THR A 370 -19.40 -7.96 18.00
CA THR A 370 -18.89 -7.81 19.37
C THR A 370 -17.70 -8.72 19.60
N GLY A 371 -16.92 -8.41 20.64
CA GLY A 371 -15.76 -9.19 21.01
C GLY A 371 -14.46 -8.43 20.84
N GLU A 372 -13.37 -9.17 20.72
CA GLU A 372 -12.01 -8.62 20.62
C GLU A 372 -11.21 -9.37 19.56
N ILE A 373 -10.28 -8.68 18.90
CA ILE A 373 -9.22 -9.26 18.08
C ILE A 373 -7.86 -8.95 18.70
N ILE A 374 -6.88 -9.83 18.49
CA ILE A 374 -5.54 -9.69 19.07
C ILE A 374 -4.54 -9.41 17.95
N GLY A 375 -3.67 -8.43 18.17
CA GLY A 375 -2.57 -8.08 17.27
C GLY A 375 -1.43 -7.39 18.00
N GLY A 376 -0.47 -6.82 17.25
CA GLY A 376 0.70 -6.16 17.82
C GLY A 376 1.94 -7.04 17.90
N PHE A 377 2.00 -8.10 17.08
CA PHE A 377 3.13 -9.03 16.99
C PHE A 377 4.18 -8.55 15.97
N ALA A 378 4.58 -7.27 16.05
CA ALA A 378 5.70 -6.76 15.28
C ALA A 378 7.04 -7.35 15.77
N HIS A 379 8.12 -7.14 15.01
CA HIS A 379 9.41 -7.79 15.28
C HIS A 379 9.91 -7.58 16.71
N ASN A 380 9.83 -6.37 17.27
CA ASN A 380 10.29 -6.10 18.64
C ASN A 380 9.55 -6.99 19.67
N GLN A 381 8.21 -7.12 19.52
CA GLN A 381 7.40 -7.94 20.42
C GLN A 381 7.67 -9.44 20.24
N VAL A 382 7.80 -9.91 19.00
CA VAL A 382 8.09 -11.33 18.73
C VAL A 382 9.50 -11.72 19.21
N LEU A 383 10.48 -10.82 19.06
CA LEU A 383 11.83 -11.05 19.56
C LEU A 383 11.90 -11.14 21.09
N GLN A 384 11.00 -10.46 21.83
CA GLN A 384 10.87 -10.65 23.28
C GLN A 384 10.30 -12.03 23.64
N LEU A 385 9.59 -12.67 22.71
CA LEU A 385 9.05 -14.04 22.85
C LEU A 385 9.97 -15.09 22.19
N ALA A 386 11.16 -14.70 21.74
CA ALA A 386 12.02 -15.57 20.95
C ALA A 386 12.31 -16.93 21.61
N ASP A 387 12.61 -16.94 22.91
CA ASP A 387 12.90 -18.19 23.64
C ASP A 387 11.69 -19.14 23.63
N ALA A 388 10.48 -18.60 23.81
CA ALA A 388 9.23 -19.39 23.77
C ALA A 388 8.98 -19.94 22.36
N VAL A 389 9.13 -19.10 21.33
CA VAL A 389 8.95 -19.48 19.92
C VAL A 389 9.98 -20.53 19.51
N VAL A 390 11.25 -20.31 19.79
CA VAL A 390 12.35 -21.25 19.49
C VAL A 390 12.16 -22.56 20.25
N GLY A 391 11.75 -22.50 21.52
CA GLY A 391 11.43 -23.68 22.33
C GLY A 391 10.27 -24.50 21.74
N ALA A 392 9.22 -23.83 21.27
CA ALA A 392 8.08 -24.47 20.64
C ALA A 392 8.45 -25.12 19.28
N VAL A 393 9.34 -24.50 18.51
CA VAL A 393 9.85 -25.08 17.25
C VAL A 393 10.74 -26.29 17.55
N LYS A 394 11.70 -26.16 18.49
CA LYS A 394 12.62 -27.27 18.85
C LYS A 394 11.90 -28.47 19.46
N SER A 395 10.82 -28.26 20.19
CA SER A 395 9.98 -29.34 20.74
C SER A 395 9.04 -29.97 19.72
N GLY A 396 8.90 -29.36 18.53
CA GLY A 396 7.94 -29.79 17.51
C GLY A 396 6.49 -29.33 17.77
N ALA A 397 6.25 -28.53 18.81
CA ALA A 397 4.94 -27.95 19.07
C ALA A 397 4.51 -26.95 17.96
N ILE A 398 5.46 -26.23 17.38
CA ILE A 398 5.28 -25.47 16.14
C ILE A 398 6.13 -26.15 15.06
N ARG A 399 5.46 -26.74 14.08
CA ARG A 399 6.11 -27.41 12.94
C ARG A 399 6.39 -26.48 11.79
N LYS A 400 5.48 -25.54 11.50
CA LYS A 400 5.62 -24.57 10.40
C LYS A 400 5.00 -23.23 10.70
N PHE A 401 5.58 -22.20 10.13
CA PHE A 401 4.99 -20.88 10.00
C PHE A 401 4.41 -20.71 8.59
N VAL A 402 3.25 -20.08 8.50
CA VAL A 402 2.60 -19.78 7.24
C VAL A 402 2.45 -18.27 7.14
N VAL A 403 3.23 -17.64 6.27
CA VAL A 403 3.07 -16.21 5.97
C VAL A 403 1.85 -16.06 5.08
N MET A 404 0.75 -15.62 5.68
CA MET A 404 -0.49 -15.24 5.02
C MET A 404 -0.64 -13.74 5.21
N ALA A 405 -0.10 -12.95 4.30
CA ALA A 405 -0.03 -11.49 4.43
C ALA A 405 -0.49 -10.80 3.13
N GLY A 406 -0.59 -9.48 3.19
CA GLY A 406 -0.92 -8.62 2.07
C GLY A 406 -2.34 -8.09 2.08
N CYS A 407 -3.00 -8.05 0.91
CA CYS A 407 -4.25 -7.36 0.71
C CYS A 407 -5.46 -8.30 0.80
N ASP A 408 -6.63 -7.71 1.08
CA ASP A 408 -7.92 -8.37 0.85
C ASP A 408 -8.62 -7.76 -0.38
N GLY A 409 -9.84 -8.19 -0.71
CA GLY A 409 -10.62 -7.68 -1.83
C GLY A 409 -11.98 -8.38 -1.95
N ARG A 410 -12.79 -7.85 -2.88
CA ARG A 410 -14.21 -8.25 -3.02
C ARG A 410 -14.45 -9.56 -3.77
N MET A 411 -13.44 -10.10 -4.47
CA MET A 411 -13.63 -11.31 -5.28
C MET A 411 -13.93 -12.52 -4.39
N LYS A 412 -14.96 -13.29 -4.75
CA LYS A 412 -15.37 -14.49 -4.01
C LYS A 412 -14.24 -15.53 -3.89
N SER A 413 -13.34 -15.59 -4.89
CA SER A 413 -12.16 -16.48 -4.86
C SER A 413 -11.23 -16.22 -3.67
N ARG A 414 -11.33 -15.07 -3.00
CA ARG A 414 -10.55 -14.77 -1.78
C ARG A 414 -11.02 -15.50 -0.54
N GLU A 415 -12.19 -16.16 -0.57
CA GLU A 415 -12.60 -17.08 0.50
C GLU A 415 -11.64 -18.26 0.66
N TYR A 416 -10.86 -18.56 -0.38
CA TYR A 416 -9.72 -19.49 -0.30
C TYR A 416 -8.85 -19.26 0.94
N TYR A 417 -8.54 -17.99 1.28
CA TYR A 417 -7.68 -17.68 2.44
C TYR A 417 -8.35 -18.02 3.77
N THR A 418 -9.67 -17.82 3.88
CA THR A 418 -10.45 -18.24 5.05
C THR A 418 -10.45 -19.76 5.19
N ASP A 419 -10.72 -20.46 4.09
CA ASP A 419 -10.79 -21.92 4.08
C ASP A 419 -9.41 -22.56 4.29
N PHE A 420 -8.36 -21.97 3.70
CA PHE A 420 -6.99 -22.40 3.92
C PHE A 420 -6.58 -22.25 5.40
N ALA A 421 -6.88 -21.11 6.04
CA ALA A 421 -6.59 -20.88 7.45
C ALA A 421 -7.33 -21.86 8.36
N ARG A 422 -8.60 -22.19 8.08
CA ARG A 422 -9.38 -23.20 8.81
C ARG A 422 -8.82 -24.62 8.68
N SER A 423 -8.19 -24.92 7.56
CA SER A 423 -7.66 -26.25 7.22
C SER A 423 -6.21 -26.45 7.67
N LEU A 424 -5.59 -25.42 8.25
CA LEU A 424 -4.22 -25.51 8.76
C LEU A 424 -4.14 -26.48 9.96
N PRO A 425 -3.14 -27.38 9.99
CA PRO A 425 -2.87 -28.23 11.14
C PRO A 425 -2.66 -27.41 12.43
N GLU A 426 -2.97 -28.04 13.58
CA GLU A 426 -2.89 -27.37 14.89
C GLU A 426 -1.48 -26.96 15.30
N ASP A 427 -0.44 -27.57 14.71
CA ASP A 427 0.98 -27.30 14.91
C ASP A 427 1.54 -26.19 13.99
N THR A 428 0.66 -25.35 13.42
CA THR A 428 1.05 -24.26 12.52
C THR A 428 0.64 -22.88 13.06
N VAL A 429 1.48 -21.87 12.79
CA VAL A 429 1.25 -20.47 13.16
C VAL A 429 1.19 -19.61 11.90
N ILE A 430 0.18 -18.76 11.82
CA ILE A 430 0.03 -17.75 10.76
C ILE A 430 0.79 -16.48 11.16
N LEU A 431 1.70 -16.03 10.30
CA LEU A 431 2.33 -14.72 10.38
C LEU A 431 1.63 -13.81 9.36
N THR A 432 1.13 -12.65 9.79
CA THR A 432 0.36 -11.76 8.92
C THR A 432 0.69 -10.29 9.10
N ALA A 433 0.49 -9.53 8.03
CA ALA A 433 0.46 -8.06 7.98
C ALA A 433 -0.44 -7.65 6.81
N GLY A 434 -1.12 -6.50 6.93
CA GLY A 434 -2.03 -6.01 5.90
C GLY A 434 -3.46 -6.53 6.02
N CYS A 435 -4.34 -6.14 5.07
CA CYS A 435 -5.77 -6.46 5.11
C CYS A 435 -6.11 -7.94 5.01
N ALA A 436 -5.22 -8.79 4.50
CA ALA A 436 -5.47 -10.24 4.40
C ALA A 436 -5.87 -10.86 5.74
N LYS A 437 -5.38 -10.32 6.85
CA LYS A 437 -5.73 -10.73 8.22
C LYS A 437 -7.23 -10.87 8.48
N TYR A 438 -8.06 -10.03 7.87
CA TYR A 438 -9.52 -10.04 8.07
C TYR A 438 -10.21 -11.31 7.57
N LYS A 439 -9.52 -12.15 6.80
CA LYS A 439 -10.00 -13.47 6.39
C LYS A 439 -9.89 -14.51 7.50
N TYR A 440 -9.08 -14.26 8.54
CA TYR A 440 -8.81 -15.28 9.57
C TYR A 440 -8.55 -14.74 10.99
N ASN A 441 -8.38 -13.43 11.21
CA ASN A 441 -8.09 -12.89 12.54
C ASN A 441 -9.26 -12.99 13.54
N LYS A 442 -10.46 -13.29 13.07
CA LYS A 442 -11.66 -13.54 13.89
C LYS A 442 -12.02 -15.03 13.97
N LEU A 443 -11.23 -15.91 13.34
CA LEU A 443 -11.45 -17.37 13.43
C LEU A 443 -10.95 -17.89 14.79
N PRO A 444 -11.66 -18.86 15.41
CA PRO A 444 -11.25 -19.46 16.69
C PRO A 444 -10.15 -20.51 16.47
N LEU A 445 -8.97 -20.08 16.04
CA LEU A 445 -7.85 -20.99 15.73
C LEU A 445 -7.08 -21.44 16.97
N GLY A 446 -7.27 -20.78 18.12
CA GLY A 446 -6.63 -21.14 19.38
C GLY A 446 -5.18 -20.66 19.50
N ASP A 447 -4.42 -21.33 20.36
CA ASP A 447 -3.01 -21.05 20.65
C ASP A 447 -2.18 -22.34 20.74
N ILE A 448 -0.85 -22.19 20.68
CA ILE A 448 0.14 -23.25 20.90
C ILE A 448 1.00 -22.82 22.08
N ALA A 449 0.83 -23.47 23.24
CA ALA A 449 1.56 -23.16 24.47
C ALA A 449 1.47 -21.67 24.88
N GLY A 450 0.30 -21.05 24.68
CA GLY A 450 0.03 -19.63 24.98
C GLY A 450 0.45 -18.66 23.86
N ILE A 451 0.97 -19.13 22.74
CA ILE A 451 1.27 -18.34 21.55
C ILE A 451 0.04 -18.41 20.62
N PRO A 452 -0.65 -17.29 20.34
CA PRO A 452 -1.77 -17.31 19.40
C PRO A 452 -1.35 -17.84 18.03
N ARG A 453 -2.24 -18.60 17.39
CA ARG A 453 -1.95 -19.15 16.05
C ARG A 453 -2.05 -18.12 14.93
N VAL A 454 -2.44 -16.87 15.22
CA VAL A 454 -2.40 -15.73 14.29
C VAL A 454 -1.58 -14.63 14.94
N LEU A 455 -0.42 -14.35 14.38
CA LEU A 455 0.48 -13.29 14.81
C LEU A 455 0.41 -12.12 13.80
N ASP A 456 -0.41 -11.13 14.14
CA ASP A 456 -0.60 -9.93 13.32
C ASP A 456 0.45 -8.88 13.67
N ALA A 457 1.38 -8.62 12.75
CA ALA A 457 2.44 -7.62 12.90
C ALA A 457 1.94 -6.19 12.73
N GLY A 458 0.88 -5.96 11.94
CA GLY A 458 0.39 -4.60 11.71
C GLY A 458 -0.12 -4.33 10.28
N GLN A 459 0.16 -3.14 9.78
CA GLN A 459 -0.18 -2.70 8.43
C GLN A 459 0.64 -3.44 7.34
N CYS A 460 0.34 -3.20 6.07
CA CYS A 460 1.08 -3.83 4.97
C CYS A 460 2.59 -3.51 4.98
N ASN A 461 3.02 -2.31 5.39
CA ASN A 461 4.43 -1.96 5.59
C ASN A 461 5.10 -2.78 6.71
N ASP A 462 4.33 -3.30 7.68
CA ASP A 462 4.84 -4.16 8.76
C ASP A 462 5.19 -5.58 8.26
N SER A 463 5.05 -5.85 6.95
CA SER A 463 5.76 -6.95 6.27
C SER A 463 7.27 -6.89 6.49
N TYR A 464 7.83 -5.69 6.76
CA TYR A 464 9.19 -5.52 7.24
C TYR A 464 9.46 -6.27 8.54
N SER A 465 8.53 -6.18 9.51
CA SER A 465 8.61 -6.97 10.74
C SER A 465 8.66 -8.47 10.49
N LEU A 466 7.85 -8.97 9.55
CA LEU A 466 7.86 -10.40 9.19
C LEU A 466 9.20 -10.82 8.59
N ALA A 467 9.80 -9.97 7.75
CA ALA A 467 11.14 -10.22 7.19
C ALA A 467 12.22 -10.23 8.29
N LEU A 468 12.20 -9.29 9.23
CA LEU A 468 13.13 -9.26 10.36
C LEU A 468 12.99 -10.49 11.28
N ILE A 469 11.75 -10.94 11.54
CA ILE A 469 11.49 -12.16 12.30
C ILE A 469 12.11 -13.36 11.59
N ALA A 470 11.91 -13.50 10.28
CA ALA A 470 12.49 -14.58 9.50
C ALA A 470 14.03 -14.55 9.50
N LEU A 471 14.64 -13.37 9.30
CA LEU A 471 16.10 -13.21 9.36
C LEU A 471 16.65 -13.56 10.75
N LYS A 472 15.95 -13.18 11.82
CA LYS A 472 16.37 -13.54 13.18
C LYS A 472 16.21 -15.03 13.48
N LEU A 473 15.15 -15.66 13.00
CA LEU A 473 15.00 -17.12 13.11
C LEU A 473 16.11 -17.85 12.34
N LYS A 474 16.47 -17.38 11.14
CA LYS A 474 17.60 -17.91 10.38
C LYS A 474 18.90 -17.87 11.20
N GLU A 475 19.20 -16.72 11.84
CA GLU A 475 20.37 -16.56 12.71
C GLU A 475 20.34 -17.53 13.91
N VAL A 476 19.20 -17.61 14.63
CA VAL A 476 19.06 -18.45 15.84
C VAL A 476 19.12 -19.93 15.54
N PHE A 477 18.67 -20.36 14.36
CA PHE A 477 18.77 -21.74 13.90
C PHE A 477 20.08 -22.05 13.15
N GLU A 478 20.99 -21.07 13.04
CA GLU A 478 22.30 -21.21 12.37
C GLU A 478 22.18 -21.73 10.93
N LEU A 479 21.17 -21.22 10.18
CA LEU A 479 20.92 -21.59 8.79
C LEU A 479 21.66 -20.68 7.82
N ASP A 480 22.17 -21.23 6.73
CA ASP A 480 22.85 -20.46 5.68
C ASP A 480 21.85 -19.78 4.73
N ASP A 481 20.74 -20.42 4.43
CA ASP A 481 19.68 -19.90 3.54
C ASP A 481 18.39 -19.64 4.32
N ILE A 482 17.75 -18.49 4.07
CA ILE A 482 16.44 -18.12 4.64
C ILE A 482 15.35 -19.10 4.20
N ASN A 483 15.52 -19.74 3.06
CA ASN A 483 14.58 -20.70 2.50
C ASN A 483 14.60 -22.08 3.19
N ASP A 484 15.58 -22.33 4.06
CA ASP A 484 15.65 -23.53 4.90
C ASP A 484 14.80 -23.42 6.18
N LEU A 485 14.27 -22.21 6.47
CA LEU A 485 13.34 -22.02 7.57
C LEU A 485 12.03 -22.79 7.32
N PRO A 486 11.36 -23.27 8.38
CA PRO A 486 10.06 -23.91 8.27
C PRO A 486 8.94 -22.89 8.00
N ILE A 487 9.13 -22.04 6.99
CA ILE A 487 8.21 -20.98 6.59
C ILE A 487 7.71 -21.25 5.18
N VAL A 488 6.41 -21.07 4.96
CA VAL A 488 5.77 -21.10 3.64
C VAL A 488 5.04 -19.78 3.38
N TYR A 489 4.98 -19.37 2.12
CA TYR A 489 4.46 -18.06 1.73
C TYR A 489 3.21 -18.22 0.86
N ASN A 490 2.04 -17.88 1.41
CA ASN A 490 0.72 -17.89 0.75
C ASN A 490 0.15 -16.46 0.77
N ILE A 491 0.56 -15.64 -0.20
CA ILE A 491 0.40 -14.20 -0.19
C ILE A 491 -0.83 -13.76 -0.98
N ALA A 492 -1.67 -12.95 -0.34
CA ALA A 492 -2.78 -12.26 -0.99
C ALA A 492 -2.32 -10.88 -1.48
N TRP A 493 -2.37 -10.62 -2.78
CA TRP A 493 -2.01 -9.32 -3.31
C TRP A 493 -3.21 -8.60 -3.93
N TYR A 494 -3.16 -7.27 -4.00
CA TYR A 494 -4.19 -6.47 -4.64
C TYR A 494 -3.62 -5.26 -5.38
N GLU A 495 -2.73 -4.48 -4.76
CA GLU A 495 -2.27 -3.20 -5.29
C GLU A 495 -0.75 -2.99 -5.09
N GLN A 496 -0.25 -1.80 -5.40
CA GLN A 496 1.17 -1.50 -5.62
C GLN A 496 2.03 -1.63 -4.37
N LYS A 497 1.47 -1.45 -3.16
CA LYS A 497 2.22 -1.71 -1.94
C LYS A 497 2.56 -3.20 -1.79
N ALA A 498 1.70 -4.10 -2.26
CA ALA A 498 2.04 -5.51 -2.31
C ALA A 498 3.14 -5.81 -3.35
N VAL A 499 3.22 -5.03 -4.43
CA VAL A 499 4.30 -5.18 -5.43
C VAL A 499 5.65 -4.84 -4.82
N ILE A 500 5.78 -3.70 -4.12
CA ILE A 500 7.08 -3.36 -3.50
C ILE A 500 7.48 -4.34 -2.41
N VAL A 501 6.53 -4.87 -1.62
CA VAL A 501 6.81 -5.92 -0.63
C VAL A 501 7.31 -7.19 -1.30
N LEU A 502 6.68 -7.63 -2.41
CA LEU A 502 7.15 -8.79 -3.18
C LEU A 502 8.58 -8.57 -3.67
N LEU A 503 8.86 -7.42 -4.31
CA LEU A 503 10.21 -7.11 -4.81
C LEU A 503 11.24 -7.07 -3.68
N ALA A 504 10.87 -6.54 -2.52
CA ALA A 504 11.72 -6.54 -1.32
C ALA A 504 12.05 -7.97 -0.88
N LEU A 505 11.08 -8.87 -0.80
CA LEU A 505 11.31 -10.28 -0.46
C LEU A 505 12.22 -10.98 -1.47
N LEU A 506 12.03 -10.73 -2.79
CA LEU A 506 12.90 -11.28 -3.83
C LEU A 506 14.34 -10.76 -3.69
N SER A 507 14.53 -9.48 -3.38
CA SER A 507 15.86 -8.89 -3.15
C SER A 507 16.57 -9.45 -1.92
N LEU A 508 15.82 -9.94 -0.92
CA LEU A 508 16.34 -10.65 0.26
C LEU A 508 16.59 -12.15 0.00
N GLY A 509 16.36 -12.63 -1.23
CA GLY A 509 16.56 -14.02 -1.61
C GLY A 509 15.45 -14.98 -1.21
N VAL A 510 14.29 -14.47 -0.79
CA VAL A 510 13.13 -15.32 -0.46
C VAL A 510 12.56 -15.95 -1.73
N LYS A 511 12.28 -17.25 -1.66
CA LYS A 511 11.79 -18.08 -2.77
C LYS A 511 10.47 -18.77 -2.43
N ASN A 512 9.88 -19.41 -3.45
CA ASN A 512 8.68 -20.25 -3.33
C ASN A 512 7.46 -19.48 -2.79
N ILE A 513 7.30 -18.22 -3.20
CA ILE A 513 6.15 -17.39 -2.83
C ILE A 513 4.97 -17.71 -3.77
N HIS A 514 3.82 -18.04 -3.20
CA HIS A 514 2.58 -18.28 -3.94
C HIS A 514 1.65 -17.07 -3.80
N LEU A 515 1.27 -16.52 -4.95
CA LEU A 515 0.45 -15.31 -5.05
C LEU A 515 -1.00 -15.63 -5.39
N GLY A 516 -1.92 -14.98 -4.75
CA GLY A 516 -3.34 -15.15 -5.04
C GLY A 516 -4.17 -13.86 -4.92
N PRO A 517 -5.43 -13.93 -5.39
CA PRO A 517 -6.08 -15.09 -6.03
C PRO A 517 -5.67 -15.34 -7.49
N THR A 518 -4.94 -14.42 -8.13
CA THR A 518 -4.39 -14.54 -9.49
C THR A 518 -2.96 -14.01 -9.52
N LEU A 519 -2.19 -14.40 -10.52
CA LEU A 519 -0.94 -13.71 -10.83
C LEU A 519 -1.23 -12.30 -11.38
N PRO A 520 -0.28 -11.34 -11.28
CA PRO A 520 -0.46 -10.01 -11.82
C PRO A 520 -0.65 -9.98 -13.35
N ALA A 521 -1.69 -9.27 -13.81
CA ALA A 521 -2.01 -9.13 -15.23
C ALA A 521 -0.94 -8.36 -16.03
N PHE A 522 -0.12 -7.58 -15.36
CA PHE A 522 0.97 -6.81 -15.99
C PHE A 522 2.24 -7.63 -16.24
N LEU A 523 2.31 -8.86 -15.76
CA LEU A 523 3.44 -9.74 -16.02
C LEU A 523 3.24 -10.48 -17.35
N SER A 524 4.18 -10.35 -18.27
CA SER A 524 4.21 -11.14 -19.50
C SER A 524 4.50 -12.61 -19.20
N PRO A 525 4.14 -13.54 -20.10
CA PRO A 525 4.46 -14.96 -19.93
C PRO A 525 5.96 -15.24 -19.73
N ASN A 526 6.84 -14.50 -20.40
CA ASN A 526 8.28 -14.67 -20.26
C ASN A 526 8.77 -14.17 -18.90
N VAL A 527 8.27 -13.01 -18.42
CA VAL A 527 8.62 -12.48 -17.09
C VAL A 527 8.07 -13.42 -16.00
N VAL A 528 6.86 -13.96 -16.13
CA VAL A 528 6.33 -14.99 -15.22
C VAL A 528 7.26 -16.21 -15.20
N LYS A 529 7.72 -16.66 -16.37
CA LYS A 529 8.65 -17.78 -16.45
C LYS A 529 9.97 -17.50 -15.73
N VAL A 530 10.57 -16.33 -15.91
CA VAL A 530 11.80 -15.92 -15.19
C VAL A 530 11.57 -15.92 -13.68
N LEU A 531 10.47 -15.33 -13.20
CA LEU A 531 10.12 -15.29 -11.78
C LEU A 531 9.90 -16.70 -11.21
N SER A 532 9.27 -17.59 -11.97
CA SER A 532 9.05 -18.99 -11.58
C SER A 532 10.37 -19.78 -11.54
N ASP A 533 11.17 -19.70 -12.59
CA ASP A 533 12.41 -20.49 -12.71
C ASP A 533 13.48 -20.02 -11.70
N THR A 534 13.56 -18.71 -11.44
CA THR A 534 14.61 -18.14 -10.58
C THR A 534 14.23 -18.13 -9.11
N PHE A 535 12.96 -17.79 -8.81
CA PHE A 535 12.49 -17.55 -7.44
C PHE A 535 11.40 -18.52 -6.99
N GLY A 536 10.91 -19.41 -7.84
CA GLY A 536 9.83 -20.33 -7.50
C GLY A 536 8.48 -19.62 -7.30
N ILE A 537 8.26 -18.44 -7.93
CA ILE A 537 6.98 -17.73 -7.84
C ILE A 537 5.90 -18.54 -8.55
N GLY A 538 4.78 -18.77 -7.85
CA GLY A 538 3.62 -19.47 -8.40
C GLY A 538 2.29 -18.85 -7.99
N GLY A 539 1.21 -19.34 -8.58
CA GLY A 539 -0.16 -19.02 -8.18
C GLY A 539 -0.69 -20.01 -7.14
N ILE A 540 -1.68 -19.58 -6.36
CA ILE A 540 -2.48 -20.49 -5.53
C ILE A 540 -3.38 -21.36 -6.42
N THR A 541 -3.80 -22.51 -5.89
CA THR A 541 -4.69 -23.46 -6.58
C THR A 541 -5.92 -23.77 -5.72
N THR A 542 -6.11 -25.02 -5.31
CA THR A 542 -7.12 -25.39 -4.32
C THR A 542 -6.49 -25.53 -2.95
N VAL A 543 -7.27 -25.35 -1.89
CA VAL A 543 -6.81 -25.50 -0.50
C VAL A 543 -6.07 -26.82 -0.30
N ASP A 544 -6.67 -27.93 -0.70
CA ASP A 544 -6.09 -29.28 -0.52
C ASP A 544 -4.76 -29.45 -1.28
N ASN A 545 -4.67 -28.94 -2.50
CA ASN A 545 -3.45 -29.02 -3.29
C ASN A 545 -2.33 -28.17 -2.69
N ASP A 546 -2.67 -26.98 -2.22
CA ASP A 546 -1.69 -26.08 -1.68
C ASP A 546 -1.23 -26.50 -0.27
N LEU A 547 -2.10 -27.09 0.57
CA LEU A 547 -1.69 -27.73 1.82
C LEU A 547 -0.66 -28.83 1.59
N LYS A 548 -0.88 -29.70 0.58
CA LYS A 548 0.09 -30.74 0.19
C LYS A 548 1.38 -30.16 -0.36
N ARG A 549 1.29 -29.16 -1.26
CA ARG A 549 2.45 -28.48 -1.85
C ARG A 549 3.34 -27.85 -0.79
N PHE A 550 2.74 -27.24 0.23
CA PHE A 550 3.47 -26.64 1.34
C PHE A 550 3.95 -27.65 2.40
N GLY A 551 3.65 -28.95 2.23
CA GLY A 551 3.98 -29.99 3.20
C GLY A 551 3.32 -29.75 4.54
N LEU A 552 2.08 -29.30 4.54
CA LEU A 552 1.27 -29.06 5.72
C LEU A 552 0.42 -30.28 6.09
N VAL A 553 0.09 -31.08 5.09
CA VAL A 553 -0.63 -32.36 5.23
C VAL A 553 0.03 -33.44 4.40
#